data_21e6d20f50d3824677b75e77de73b88c
#
_entry.id   21e6d20f50d3824677b75e77de73b88c
#
_cell.length_a   1.000
_cell.length_b   1.000
_cell.length_c   1.000
_cell.angle_alpha   90.00
_cell.angle_beta   90.00
_cell.angle_gamma   90.00
#
_symmetry.space_group_name_H-M   'P 1'
#
loop_
_entity.id
_entity.type
_entity.pdbx_description
1 polymer ?
#
loop_
_entity_poly.entity_id
_entity_poly.type
_entity_poly.pdbx_seq_one_letter_code
_entity_poly.pdbx_strand_id
1 'polypeptide(L)'
;MQSDVLSPLDGRYQAVLAPLRAVCGAAAFARARVRAEAAWLLVLNTLHLPGFAPLSAREKALLEQLPRLSEKDLQILYQIETVGDKKRPATRHDVKAVEYFVADRLAQAGFAARAHWVHFALTSEDINSAAYAQLLSDAVGWVLVPALEKVRKELSARARRAAKQVLLARTHGQPAVPTTFGRELKVFETRLGRQLQQLKKQQISCKAGGAIGAYNAHQAAFPAVNWPQAAQAWVRLLGTGRKNKLFLSPLSTQVDNRDSYAELFDTLRRIHVILLGLSQDMWRYISAGLVKQKTVAGEVGSSTMPQKVNPIDFENAEGNLGLANALLGFFSQKLPLSRLQRDLSDSTVLRNIPVALGHGLLAYTSLLKGLQKTQFDAAAARQELLCHPEALAEAYQTVLRAAGVPNAYEKVKAFTRARAVSAADLEQFVYSLHLDEKTTKKLLALDLCAYVGLSARQAGGKV
;
A
#
# COMPACT_ATOMS: atom_id res chain seq x y z
N MET A 1 -0.58 25.32 -12.62
CA MET A 1 -0.64 24.88 -11.20
C MET A 1 -1.66 25.75 -10.51
N GLN A 2 -2.69 25.21 -9.86
CA GLN A 2 -3.52 26.03 -8.98
C GLN A 2 -2.62 26.56 -7.87
N SER A 3 -2.52 27.86 -7.72
CA SER A 3 -1.61 28.52 -6.78
C SER A 3 -2.13 28.55 -5.34
N ASP A 4 -3.43 28.29 -5.15
CA ASP A 4 -4.12 28.39 -3.89
C ASP A 4 -4.80 27.06 -3.54
N VAL A 5 -4.00 26.12 -2.99
CA VAL A 5 -4.45 24.81 -2.55
C VAL A 5 -4.02 24.55 -1.10
N LEU A 6 -4.92 24.02 -0.31
CA LEU A 6 -4.67 23.73 1.11
C LEU A 6 -3.74 22.51 1.30
N SER A 7 -3.79 21.55 0.39
CA SER A 7 -3.01 20.32 0.51
C SER A 7 -1.89 20.25 -0.53
N PRO A 8 -0.65 19.86 -0.15
CA PRO A 8 0.44 19.62 -1.10
C PRO A 8 0.13 18.48 -2.09
N LEU A 9 -0.83 17.60 -1.78
CA LEU A 9 -1.27 16.54 -2.67
C LEU A 9 -1.93 17.08 -3.94
N ASP A 10 -2.66 18.19 -3.84
CA ASP A 10 -3.34 18.83 -4.96
C ASP A 10 -2.51 19.94 -5.62
N GLY A 11 -1.42 20.38 -4.96
CA GLY A 11 -0.45 21.34 -5.48
C GLY A 11 0.82 20.66 -5.99
N ARG A 12 1.88 20.73 -5.18
CA ARG A 12 3.24 20.26 -5.50
C ARG A 12 3.30 18.84 -6.06
N TYR A 13 2.47 17.93 -5.55
CA TYR A 13 2.50 16.51 -5.90
C TYR A 13 1.40 16.08 -6.89
N GLN A 14 0.66 17.04 -7.45
CA GLN A 14 -0.47 16.80 -8.35
C GLN A 14 -0.14 15.82 -9.49
N ALA A 15 1.00 15.99 -10.15
CA ALA A 15 1.41 15.17 -11.31
C ALA A 15 1.66 13.70 -10.90
N VAL A 16 2.34 13.48 -9.77
CA VAL A 16 2.64 12.13 -9.26
C VAL A 16 1.37 11.40 -8.87
N LEU A 17 0.36 12.13 -8.39
CA LEU A 17 -0.91 11.57 -7.90
C LEU A 17 -1.98 11.46 -8.97
N ALA A 18 -1.73 11.88 -10.22
CA ALA A 18 -2.69 11.81 -11.31
C ALA A 18 -3.33 10.41 -11.49
N PRO A 19 -2.58 9.28 -11.44
CA PRO A 19 -3.18 7.95 -11.53
C PRO A 19 -4.15 7.64 -10.40
N LEU A 20 -3.85 8.07 -9.17
CA LEU A 20 -4.72 7.87 -8.01
C LEU A 20 -5.95 8.76 -8.09
N ARG A 21 -5.79 10.02 -8.49
CA ARG A 21 -6.91 10.96 -8.69
C ARG A 21 -7.90 10.43 -9.73
N ALA A 22 -7.45 9.80 -10.79
CA ALA A 22 -8.30 9.22 -11.82
C ALA A 22 -9.26 8.14 -11.29
N VAL A 23 -8.87 7.42 -10.22
CA VAL A 23 -9.63 6.28 -9.66
C VAL A 23 -10.27 6.55 -8.30
N CYS A 24 -9.84 7.57 -7.53
CA CYS A 24 -10.42 7.90 -6.23
C CYS A 24 -10.60 9.41 -5.97
N GLY A 25 -10.46 10.27 -6.98
CA GLY A 25 -10.84 11.67 -6.87
C GLY A 25 -12.36 11.88 -6.89
N ALA A 26 -12.80 13.13 -6.68
CA ALA A 26 -14.24 13.47 -6.64
C ALA A 26 -14.99 13.04 -7.90
N ALA A 27 -14.41 13.23 -9.08
CA ALA A 27 -14.99 12.77 -10.35
C ALA A 27 -15.13 11.26 -10.43
N ALA A 28 -14.15 10.50 -9.93
CA ALA A 28 -14.23 9.04 -9.86
C ALA A 28 -15.35 8.58 -8.92
N PHE A 29 -15.52 9.27 -7.80
CA PHE A 29 -16.59 9.00 -6.84
C PHE A 29 -17.98 9.25 -7.46
N ALA A 30 -18.16 10.37 -8.17
CA ALA A 30 -19.41 10.62 -8.90
C ALA A 30 -19.69 9.52 -9.94
N ARG A 31 -18.70 9.13 -10.73
CA ARG A 31 -18.83 8.03 -11.72
C ARG A 31 -19.20 6.71 -11.06
N ALA A 32 -18.62 6.38 -9.91
CA ALA A 32 -18.91 5.14 -9.17
C ALA A 32 -20.35 5.12 -8.65
N ARG A 33 -20.88 6.25 -8.16
CA ARG A 33 -22.27 6.38 -7.74
C ARG A 33 -23.25 6.22 -8.91
N VAL A 34 -23.00 6.92 -10.03
CA VAL A 34 -23.82 6.78 -11.24
C VAL A 34 -23.80 5.33 -11.75
N ARG A 35 -22.64 4.66 -11.70
CA ARG A 35 -22.53 3.24 -12.04
C ARG A 35 -23.36 2.36 -11.09
N ALA A 36 -23.38 2.68 -9.80
CA ALA A 36 -24.16 1.93 -8.82
C ALA A 36 -25.65 2.03 -9.11
N GLU A 37 -26.19 3.23 -9.40
CA GLU A 37 -27.58 3.45 -9.78
C GLU A 37 -27.93 2.74 -11.11
N ALA A 38 -27.11 2.91 -12.14
CA ALA A 38 -27.33 2.28 -13.44
C ALA A 38 -27.31 0.75 -13.35
N ALA A 39 -26.35 0.20 -12.58
CA ALA A 39 -26.26 -1.24 -12.33
C ALA A 39 -27.47 -1.79 -11.58
N TRP A 40 -28.06 -1.00 -10.65
CA TRP A 40 -29.27 -1.41 -9.96
C TRP A 40 -30.46 -1.55 -10.93
N LEU A 41 -30.66 -0.60 -11.84
CA LEU A 41 -31.67 -0.68 -12.89
C LEU A 41 -31.49 -1.91 -13.80
N LEU A 42 -30.24 -2.25 -14.13
CA LEU A 42 -29.94 -3.47 -14.90
C LEU A 42 -30.32 -4.73 -14.12
N VAL A 43 -30.10 -4.76 -12.80
CA VAL A 43 -30.52 -5.89 -11.95
C VAL A 43 -32.03 -5.95 -11.83
N LEU A 44 -32.71 -4.83 -11.59
CA LEU A 44 -34.20 -4.79 -11.56
C LEU A 44 -34.81 -5.39 -12.84
N ASN A 45 -34.19 -5.12 -14.01
CA ASN A 45 -34.63 -5.72 -15.28
C ASN A 45 -34.63 -7.26 -15.29
N THR A 46 -33.80 -7.90 -14.47
CA THR A 46 -33.72 -9.37 -14.41
C THR A 46 -34.78 -9.99 -13.50
N LEU A 47 -35.48 -9.16 -12.69
CA LEU A 47 -36.41 -9.63 -11.66
C LEU A 47 -37.85 -9.75 -12.16
N HIS A 48 -38.15 -9.27 -13.39
CA HIS A 48 -39.46 -9.29 -14.01
C HIS A 48 -40.57 -8.70 -13.10
N LEU A 49 -40.26 -7.55 -12.46
CA LEU A 49 -41.16 -6.90 -11.51
C LEU A 49 -42.45 -6.37 -12.19
N PRO A 50 -43.62 -6.55 -11.59
CA PRO A 50 -44.83 -5.86 -12.04
C PRO A 50 -44.60 -4.34 -12.13
N GLY A 51 -44.99 -3.74 -13.27
CA GLY A 51 -44.76 -2.31 -13.53
C GLY A 51 -43.36 -1.94 -14.03
N PHE A 52 -42.41 -2.86 -14.01
CA PHE A 52 -41.07 -2.65 -14.63
C PHE A 52 -41.00 -3.37 -15.97
N ALA A 53 -41.35 -2.66 -17.06
CA ALA A 53 -41.26 -3.23 -18.40
C ALA A 53 -39.78 -3.60 -18.74
N PRO A 54 -39.51 -4.67 -19.50
CA PRO A 54 -38.16 -5.05 -19.88
C PRO A 54 -37.40 -3.89 -20.54
N LEU A 55 -36.10 -3.74 -20.20
CA LEU A 55 -35.23 -2.72 -20.80
C LEU A 55 -34.94 -3.08 -22.26
N SER A 56 -35.14 -2.15 -23.16
CA SER A 56 -34.71 -2.23 -24.56
C SER A 56 -33.17 -2.24 -24.65
N ALA A 57 -32.64 -2.67 -25.80
CA ALA A 57 -31.20 -2.61 -26.08
C ALA A 57 -30.64 -1.18 -25.97
N ARG A 58 -31.42 -0.16 -26.39
CA ARG A 58 -31.04 1.25 -26.29
C ARG A 58 -30.96 1.73 -24.85
N GLU A 59 -31.89 1.33 -23.98
CA GLU A 59 -31.86 1.65 -22.55
C GLU A 59 -30.66 1.01 -21.86
N LYS A 60 -30.38 -0.27 -22.12
CA LYS A 60 -29.21 -0.97 -21.56
C LYS A 60 -27.91 -0.28 -22.00
N ALA A 61 -27.76 0.02 -23.28
CA ALA A 61 -26.58 0.74 -23.78
C ALA A 61 -26.42 2.13 -23.13
N LEU A 62 -27.48 2.86 -22.89
CA LEU A 62 -27.45 4.14 -22.19
C LEU A 62 -26.98 3.93 -20.73
N LEU A 63 -27.53 2.98 -19.99
CA LEU A 63 -27.14 2.70 -18.61
C LEU A 63 -25.68 2.30 -18.48
N GLU A 64 -25.12 1.56 -19.43
CA GLU A 64 -23.71 1.20 -19.49
C GLU A 64 -22.78 2.38 -19.81
N GLN A 65 -23.29 3.39 -20.52
CA GLN A 65 -22.53 4.59 -20.87
C GLN A 65 -22.61 5.70 -19.82
N LEU A 66 -23.71 5.81 -19.08
CA LEU A 66 -23.96 6.86 -18.09
C LEU A 66 -22.79 7.10 -17.13
N PRO A 67 -22.07 6.08 -16.64
CA PRO A 67 -20.93 6.29 -15.73
C PRO A 67 -19.73 6.98 -16.38
N ARG A 68 -19.70 7.17 -17.70
CA ARG A 68 -18.62 7.87 -18.42
C ARG A 68 -18.86 9.39 -18.42
N LEU A 69 -18.97 9.97 -17.22
CA LEU A 69 -19.27 11.38 -17.04
C LEU A 69 -18.20 12.26 -17.71
N SER A 70 -18.66 13.21 -18.55
CA SER A 70 -17.86 14.31 -19.04
C SER A 70 -17.67 15.37 -17.96
N GLU A 71 -16.80 16.35 -18.21
CA GLU A 71 -16.63 17.51 -17.31
C GLU A 71 -17.95 18.29 -17.15
N LYS A 72 -18.71 18.45 -18.23
CA LYS A 72 -20.04 19.07 -18.20
C LYS A 72 -21.03 18.31 -17.33
N ASP A 73 -20.98 16.97 -17.35
CA ASP A 73 -21.84 16.14 -16.49
C ASP A 73 -21.48 16.32 -15.00
N LEU A 74 -20.19 16.40 -14.69
CA LEU A 74 -19.73 16.68 -13.33
C LEU A 74 -20.18 18.06 -12.84
N GLN A 75 -20.12 19.07 -13.69
CA GLN A 75 -20.62 20.41 -13.37
C GLN A 75 -22.15 20.42 -13.12
N ILE A 76 -22.91 19.67 -13.92
CA ILE A 76 -24.37 19.52 -13.72
C ILE A 76 -24.66 18.84 -12.38
N LEU A 77 -23.94 17.75 -12.05
CA LEU A 77 -24.07 17.09 -10.75
C LEU A 77 -23.80 18.03 -9.58
N TYR A 78 -22.69 18.77 -9.67
CA TYR A 78 -22.32 19.75 -8.65
C TYR A 78 -23.37 20.87 -8.52
N GLN A 79 -23.89 21.36 -9.65
CA GLN A 79 -24.94 22.37 -9.65
C GLN A 79 -26.21 21.86 -8.97
N ILE A 80 -26.68 20.64 -9.28
CA ILE A 80 -27.87 20.04 -8.65
C ILE A 80 -27.67 19.94 -7.13
N GLU A 81 -26.46 19.57 -6.69
CA GLU A 81 -26.15 19.43 -5.28
C GLU A 81 -26.11 20.78 -4.54
N THR A 82 -25.44 21.77 -5.07
CA THR A 82 -25.02 22.98 -4.33
C THR A 82 -25.84 24.23 -4.61
N VAL A 83 -26.34 24.36 -5.82
CA VAL A 83 -27.06 25.58 -6.30
C VAL A 83 -28.52 25.30 -6.60
N GLY A 84 -28.81 24.15 -7.16
CA GLY A 84 -30.12 23.79 -7.74
C GLY A 84 -30.20 24.16 -9.23
N ASP A 85 -31.36 23.90 -9.82
CA ASP A 85 -31.66 24.20 -11.23
C ASP A 85 -33.12 24.74 -11.40
N LYS A 86 -33.55 24.97 -12.63
CA LYS A 86 -34.91 25.45 -12.91
C LYS A 86 -36.04 24.52 -12.43
N LYS A 87 -35.73 23.24 -12.18
CA LYS A 87 -36.70 22.22 -11.79
C LYS A 87 -36.78 22.02 -10.28
N ARG A 88 -35.66 22.32 -9.56
CA ARG A 88 -35.52 21.97 -8.13
C ARG A 88 -34.51 22.86 -7.40
N PRO A 89 -34.68 23.12 -6.08
CA PRO A 89 -33.68 23.76 -5.25
C PRO A 89 -32.44 22.85 -5.10
N ALA A 90 -31.36 23.42 -4.57
CA ALA A 90 -30.15 22.65 -4.22
C ALA A 90 -30.49 21.49 -3.30
N THR A 91 -30.05 20.27 -3.66
CA THR A 91 -30.34 19.07 -2.86
C THR A 91 -29.56 19.06 -1.55
N ARG A 92 -28.39 19.70 -1.52
CA ARG A 92 -27.43 19.63 -0.41
C ARG A 92 -27.14 18.20 0.05
N HIS A 93 -27.31 17.27 -0.90
CA HIS A 93 -27.16 15.84 -0.69
C HIS A 93 -26.64 15.18 -1.98
N ASP A 94 -25.40 14.74 -1.92
CA ASP A 94 -24.65 14.24 -3.07
C ASP A 94 -25.29 13.04 -3.78
N VAL A 95 -25.77 12.03 -3.04
CA VAL A 95 -26.45 10.87 -3.66
C VAL A 95 -27.79 11.26 -4.26
N LYS A 96 -28.54 12.17 -3.64
CA LYS A 96 -29.81 12.66 -4.21
C LYS A 96 -29.58 13.45 -5.51
N ALA A 97 -28.47 14.18 -5.60
CA ALA A 97 -28.06 14.83 -6.85
C ALA A 97 -27.77 13.81 -7.96
N VAL A 98 -27.12 12.69 -7.62
CA VAL A 98 -26.88 11.58 -8.56
C VAL A 98 -28.19 10.94 -9.02
N GLU A 99 -29.10 10.66 -8.12
CA GLU A 99 -30.42 10.11 -8.44
C GLU A 99 -31.16 11.00 -9.46
N TYR A 100 -31.23 12.31 -9.20
CA TYR A 100 -31.85 13.25 -10.12
C TYR A 100 -31.14 13.34 -11.44
N PHE A 101 -29.80 13.34 -11.45
CA PHE A 101 -29.01 13.34 -12.67
C PHE A 101 -29.32 12.11 -13.53
N VAL A 102 -29.36 10.91 -12.95
CA VAL A 102 -29.66 9.67 -13.71
C VAL A 102 -31.09 9.71 -14.24
N ALA A 103 -32.06 10.13 -13.44
CA ALA A 103 -33.46 10.28 -13.86
C ALA A 103 -33.60 11.28 -15.01
N ASP A 104 -32.95 12.45 -14.93
CA ASP A 104 -32.97 13.46 -16.00
C ASP A 104 -32.32 12.94 -17.31
N ARG A 105 -31.23 12.19 -17.22
CA ARG A 105 -30.57 11.58 -18.39
C ARG A 105 -31.46 10.55 -19.07
N LEU A 106 -32.16 9.73 -18.28
CA LEU A 106 -33.14 8.80 -18.82
C LEU A 106 -34.31 9.53 -19.50
N ALA A 107 -34.86 10.57 -18.89
CA ALA A 107 -35.93 11.37 -19.45
C ALA A 107 -35.53 12.09 -20.76
N GLN A 108 -34.33 12.69 -20.79
CA GLN A 108 -33.76 13.33 -21.99
C GLN A 108 -33.56 12.35 -23.16
N ALA A 109 -33.27 11.09 -22.87
CA ALA A 109 -33.13 10.04 -23.87
C ALA A 109 -34.48 9.44 -24.35
N GLY A 110 -35.62 9.93 -23.82
CA GLY A 110 -36.94 9.45 -24.14
C GLY A 110 -37.47 8.34 -23.21
N PHE A 111 -36.81 8.07 -22.09
CA PHE A 111 -37.12 7.00 -21.14
C PHE A 111 -37.66 7.55 -19.81
N ALA A 112 -38.48 8.61 -19.83
CA ALA A 112 -39.00 9.28 -18.64
C ALA A 112 -39.75 8.30 -17.67
N ALA A 113 -40.41 7.29 -18.20
CA ALA A 113 -41.07 6.26 -17.42
C ALA A 113 -40.13 5.42 -16.54
N ARG A 114 -38.81 5.51 -16.73
CA ARG A 114 -37.79 4.86 -15.90
C ARG A 114 -37.36 5.68 -14.68
N ALA A 115 -37.65 6.96 -14.66
CA ALA A 115 -37.17 7.87 -13.63
C ALA A 115 -37.58 7.46 -12.21
N HIS A 116 -38.76 6.93 -12.03
CA HIS A 116 -39.27 6.48 -10.71
C HIS A 116 -38.65 5.15 -10.21
N TRP A 117 -37.92 4.44 -11.07
CA TRP A 117 -37.21 3.21 -10.70
C TRP A 117 -35.74 3.49 -10.31
N VAL A 118 -35.23 4.71 -10.57
CA VAL A 118 -33.91 5.11 -10.08
C VAL A 118 -33.94 5.10 -8.56
N HIS A 119 -32.92 4.55 -7.94
CA HIS A 119 -32.81 4.42 -6.48
C HIS A 119 -33.90 3.58 -5.81
N PHE A 120 -34.64 2.74 -6.58
CA PHE A 120 -35.76 1.98 -6.08
C PHE A 120 -35.41 1.13 -4.88
N ALA A 121 -36.12 1.37 -3.75
CA ALA A 121 -35.93 0.73 -2.45
C ALA A 121 -34.54 0.82 -1.81
N LEU A 122 -33.58 1.52 -2.43
CA LEU A 122 -32.24 1.75 -1.88
C LEU A 122 -32.22 2.91 -0.88
N THR A 123 -31.15 3.00 -0.13
CA THR A 123 -30.78 4.19 0.65
C THR A 123 -29.43 4.75 0.15
N SER A 124 -29.15 6.01 0.46
CA SER A 124 -27.90 6.66 0.03
C SER A 124 -26.65 5.88 0.39
N GLU A 125 -26.65 5.17 1.53
CA GLU A 125 -25.50 4.38 1.95
C GLU A 125 -25.36 3.05 1.17
N ASP A 126 -26.38 2.53 0.52
CA ASP A 126 -26.21 1.45 -0.45
C ASP A 126 -25.32 1.92 -1.60
N ILE A 127 -25.60 3.11 -2.14
CA ILE A 127 -24.85 3.73 -3.23
C ILE A 127 -23.45 4.17 -2.78
N ASN A 128 -23.31 4.80 -1.62
CA ASN A 128 -22.02 5.24 -1.09
C ASN A 128 -21.10 4.06 -0.79
N SER A 129 -21.60 3.03 -0.13
CA SER A 129 -20.87 1.80 0.17
C SER A 129 -20.34 1.14 -1.11
N ALA A 130 -21.24 0.98 -2.10
CA ALA A 130 -20.86 0.45 -3.42
C ALA A 130 -19.84 1.33 -4.13
N ALA A 131 -19.94 2.67 -4.05
CA ALA A 131 -18.99 3.58 -4.65
C ALA A 131 -17.62 3.48 -3.97
N TYR A 132 -17.54 3.55 -2.64
CA TYR A 132 -16.26 3.41 -1.91
C TYR A 132 -15.59 2.06 -2.16
N ALA A 133 -16.36 0.97 -2.21
CA ALA A 133 -15.82 -0.35 -2.53
C ALA A 133 -15.17 -0.39 -3.93
N GLN A 134 -15.82 0.24 -4.92
CA GLN A 134 -15.26 0.37 -6.27
C GLN A 134 -13.97 1.20 -6.28
N LEU A 135 -13.96 2.37 -5.63
CA LEU A 135 -12.79 3.24 -5.56
C LEU A 135 -11.60 2.55 -4.89
N LEU A 136 -11.82 1.88 -3.77
CA LEU A 136 -10.78 1.15 -3.06
C LEU A 136 -10.22 0.01 -3.90
N SER A 137 -11.09 -0.77 -4.55
CA SER A 137 -10.65 -1.85 -5.46
C SER A 137 -9.80 -1.30 -6.60
N ASP A 138 -10.23 -0.20 -7.23
CA ASP A 138 -9.51 0.41 -8.34
C ASP A 138 -8.18 1.05 -7.89
N ALA A 139 -8.17 1.78 -6.76
CA ALA A 139 -6.96 2.37 -6.20
C ALA A 139 -5.91 1.31 -5.85
N VAL A 140 -6.32 0.27 -5.12
CA VAL A 140 -5.42 -0.82 -4.72
C VAL A 140 -4.94 -1.61 -5.95
N GLY A 141 -5.86 -2.08 -6.78
CA GLY A 141 -5.56 -3.00 -7.86
C GLY A 141 -4.81 -2.37 -9.04
N TRP A 142 -5.16 -1.14 -9.42
CA TRP A 142 -4.61 -0.48 -10.60
C TRP A 142 -3.50 0.54 -10.31
N VAL A 143 -3.38 1.01 -9.06
CA VAL A 143 -2.40 2.07 -8.72
C VAL A 143 -1.41 1.60 -7.66
N LEU A 144 -1.86 1.22 -6.45
CA LEU A 144 -0.95 0.96 -5.35
C LEU A 144 -0.16 -0.35 -5.51
N VAL A 145 -0.83 -1.44 -5.88
CA VAL A 145 -0.15 -2.73 -6.12
C VAL A 145 0.89 -2.62 -7.24
N PRO A 146 0.61 -2.03 -8.42
CA PRO A 146 1.64 -1.81 -9.44
C PRO A 146 2.81 -0.97 -8.97
N ALA A 147 2.58 0.10 -8.18
CA ALA A 147 3.65 0.94 -7.64
C ALA A 147 4.54 0.15 -6.66
N LEU A 148 3.94 -0.62 -5.75
CA LEU A 148 4.65 -1.47 -4.80
C LEU A 148 5.42 -2.61 -5.48
N GLU A 149 4.87 -3.19 -6.56
CA GLU A 149 5.58 -4.21 -7.35
C GLU A 149 6.81 -3.65 -8.06
N LYS A 150 6.79 -2.38 -8.48
CA LYS A 150 7.99 -1.72 -9.02
C LYS A 150 9.09 -1.60 -7.95
N VAL A 151 8.74 -1.21 -6.72
CA VAL A 151 9.67 -1.17 -5.58
C VAL A 151 10.23 -2.57 -5.30
N ARG A 152 9.36 -3.59 -5.21
CA ARG A 152 9.76 -4.98 -4.96
C ARG A 152 10.71 -5.51 -6.04
N LYS A 153 10.40 -5.24 -7.31
CA LYS A 153 11.24 -5.63 -8.46
C LYS A 153 12.62 -4.99 -8.41
N GLU A 154 12.70 -3.70 -8.06
CA GLU A 154 13.97 -3.00 -7.89
C GLU A 154 14.79 -3.59 -6.74
N LEU A 155 14.17 -3.83 -5.58
CA LEU A 155 14.83 -4.49 -4.44
C LEU A 155 15.36 -5.88 -4.82
N SER A 156 14.57 -6.69 -5.51
CA SER A 156 14.97 -8.02 -5.97
C SER A 156 16.16 -7.96 -6.93
N ALA A 157 16.16 -7.01 -7.87
CA ALA A 157 17.25 -6.83 -8.81
C ALA A 157 18.55 -6.39 -8.09
N ARG A 158 18.46 -5.46 -7.14
CA ARG A 158 19.60 -4.99 -6.33
C ARG A 158 20.13 -6.09 -5.42
N ALA A 159 19.25 -6.84 -4.76
CA ALA A 159 19.64 -7.96 -3.91
C ALA A 159 20.49 -8.96 -4.68
N ARG A 160 20.07 -9.33 -5.90
CA ARG A 160 20.84 -10.26 -6.76
C ARG A 160 22.18 -9.67 -7.18
N ARG A 161 22.23 -8.39 -7.60
CA ARG A 161 23.49 -7.74 -8.00
C ARG A 161 24.50 -7.65 -6.85
N ALA A 162 24.01 -7.42 -5.64
CA ALA A 162 24.81 -7.26 -4.43
C ALA A 162 24.98 -8.57 -3.63
N ALA A 163 24.61 -9.71 -4.18
CA ALA A 163 24.55 -10.99 -3.46
C ALA A 163 25.89 -11.40 -2.81
N LYS A 164 27.01 -11.03 -3.42
CA LYS A 164 28.37 -11.31 -2.95
C LYS A 164 29.10 -10.09 -2.37
N GLN A 165 28.45 -8.94 -2.31
CA GLN A 165 29.05 -7.72 -1.78
C GLN A 165 29.01 -7.74 -0.26
N VAL A 166 30.15 -7.93 0.37
CA VAL A 166 30.28 -8.07 1.81
C VAL A 166 30.01 -6.75 2.54
N LEU A 167 29.49 -6.87 3.75
CA LEU A 167 29.09 -5.77 4.61
C LEU A 167 29.28 -6.20 6.07
N LEU A 168 29.80 -5.33 6.92
CA LEU A 168 29.78 -5.53 8.36
C LEU A 168 28.35 -5.32 8.89
N ALA A 169 27.74 -6.37 9.42
CA ALA A 169 26.46 -6.23 10.10
C ALA A 169 26.64 -5.50 11.44
N ARG A 170 25.61 -4.76 11.85
CA ARG A 170 25.57 -4.08 13.14
C ARG A 170 24.35 -4.52 13.92
N THR A 171 24.57 -4.96 15.15
CA THR A 171 23.50 -5.24 16.11
C THR A 171 23.63 -4.27 17.28
N HIS A 172 22.54 -3.67 17.71
CA HIS A 172 22.56 -2.60 18.72
C HIS A 172 23.49 -1.42 18.32
N GLY A 173 23.69 -1.20 16.99
CA GLY A 173 24.63 -0.21 16.47
C GLY A 173 26.10 -0.60 16.53
N GLN A 174 26.46 -1.74 17.13
CA GLN A 174 27.83 -2.22 17.29
C GLN A 174 28.23 -3.18 16.15
N PRO A 175 29.52 -3.21 15.77
CA PRO A 175 30.08 -4.22 14.86
C PRO A 175 29.69 -5.65 15.31
N ALA A 176 29.21 -6.44 14.37
CA ALA A 176 28.82 -7.83 14.60
C ALA A 176 29.54 -8.76 13.63
N VAL A 177 28.83 -9.64 12.95
CA VAL A 177 29.40 -10.56 11.97
C VAL A 177 29.22 -10.07 10.56
N PRO A 178 30.03 -10.51 9.58
CA PRO A 178 29.83 -10.16 8.17
C PRO A 178 28.51 -10.69 7.61
N THR A 179 27.92 -9.92 6.71
CA THR A 179 26.77 -10.27 5.88
C THR A 179 27.02 -9.82 4.44
N THR A 180 26.01 -9.84 3.58
CA THR A 180 26.06 -9.21 2.27
C THR A 180 24.97 -8.16 2.10
N PHE A 181 25.27 -7.05 1.43
CA PHE A 181 24.28 -6.00 1.14
C PHE A 181 23.07 -6.56 0.38
N GLY A 182 23.30 -7.54 -0.48
CA GLY A 182 22.23 -8.22 -1.19
C GLY A 182 21.24 -8.93 -0.26
N ARG A 183 21.75 -9.58 0.81
CA ARG A 183 20.88 -10.25 1.80
C ARG A 183 20.06 -9.23 2.59
N GLU A 184 20.66 -8.14 2.99
CA GLU A 184 19.94 -7.08 3.73
C GLU A 184 18.75 -6.55 2.91
N LEU A 185 18.95 -6.25 1.61
CA LEU A 185 17.85 -5.85 0.73
C LEU A 185 16.83 -6.97 0.50
N LYS A 186 17.27 -8.23 0.46
CA LYS A 186 16.39 -9.39 0.25
C LYS A 186 15.44 -9.62 1.41
N VAL A 187 15.82 -9.28 2.63
CA VAL A 187 14.93 -9.32 3.80
C VAL A 187 13.70 -8.44 3.57
N PHE A 188 13.91 -7.19 3.12
CA PHE A 188 12.81 -6.27 2.83
C PHE A 188 11.96 -6.73 1.65
N GLU A 189 12.59 -7.22 0.57
CA GLU A 189 11.88 -7.73 -0.61
C GLU A 189 10.96 -8.91 -0.24
N THR A 190 11.46 -9.84 0.56
CA THR A 190 10.69 -11.03 0.97
C THR A 190 9.50 -10.66 1.85
N ARG A 191 9.72 -9.78 2.83
CA ARG A 191 8.65 -9.24 3.69
C ARG A 191 7.59 -8.51 2.89
N LEU A 192 8.01 -7.62 1.97
CA LEU A 192 7.11 -6.90 1.07
C LEU A 192 6.31 -7.84 0.17
N GLY A 193 6.97 -8.86 -0.40
CA GLY A 193 6.34 -9.87 -1.24
C GLY A 193 5.19 -10.60 -0.53
N ARG A 194 5.40 -11.00 0.73
CA ARG A 194 4.36 -11.63 1.57
C ARG A 194 3.14 -10.72 1.76
N GLN A 195 3.36 -9.44 2.10
CA GLN A 195 2.26 -8.49 2.32
C GLN A 195 1.54 -8.14 1.01
N LEU A 196 2.25 -8.04 -0.11
CA LEU A 196 1.65 -7.84 -1.42
C LEU A 196 0.74 -9.00 -1.84
N GLN A 197 1.12 -10.24 -1.54
CA GLN A 197 0.24 -11.39 -1.78
C GLN A 197 -1.06 -11.29 -0.99
N GLN A 198 -0.98 -10.84 0.27
CA GLN A 198 -2.16 -10.63 1.10
C GLN A 198 -3.02 -9.48 0.54
N LEU A 199 -2.41 -8.35 0.18
CA LEU A 199 -3.10 -7.19 -0.38
C LEU A 199 -3.85 -7.53 -1.69
N LYS A 200 -3.25 -8.33 -2.57
CA LYS A 200 -3.88 -8.79 -3.82
C LYS A 200 -5.09 -9.69 -3.61
N LYS A 201 -5.13 -10.43 -2.49
CA LYS A 201 -6.24 -11.34 -2.15
C LYS A 201 -7.35 -10.64 -1.36
N GLN A 202 -7.10 -9.41 -0.89
CA GLN A 202 -8.08 -8.66 -0.11
C GLN A 202 -9.38 -8.49 -0.89
N GLN A 203 -10.50 -8.77 -0.24
CA GLN A 203 -11.84 -8.49 -0.74
C GLN A 203 -12.39 -7.25 -0.05
N ILE A 204 -13.28 -6.53 -0.73
CA ILE A 204 -13.81 -5.26 -0.24
C ILE A 204 -15.32 -5.39 -0.16
N SER A 205 -15.86 -5.17 1.03
CA SER A 205 -17.29 -5.25 1.29
C SER A 205 -18.03 -4.04 0.74
N CYS A 206 -19.28 -4.26 0.42
CA CYS A 206 -20.30 -3.23 0.31
C CYS A 206 -21.63 -3.76 0.81
N LYS A 207 -22.55 -2.86 1.15
CA LYS A 207 -23.88 -3.22 1.64
C LYS A 207 -24.94 -2.93 0.59
N ALA A 208 -26.04 -3.65 0.69
CA ALA A 208 -27.34 -3.35 0.09
C ALA A 208 -28.43 -3.77 1.10
N GLY A 209 -29.61 -3.26 0.96
CA GLY A 209 -30.73 -3.66 1.83
C GLY A 209 -31.53 -2.50 2.40
N GLY A 210 -31.32 -1.28 1.88
CA GLY A 210 -32.10 -0.09 2.22
C GLY A 210 -31.76 0.48 3.59
N ALA A 211 -32.71 1.19 4.19
CA ALA A 211 -32.53 2.11 5.31
C ALA A 211 -31.84 1.53 6.55
N ILE A 212 -31.99 0.25 6.85
CA ILE A 212 -31.38 -0.44 8.00
C ILE A 212 -30.74 -1.79 7.62
N GLY A 213 -30.57 -2.07 6.32
CA GLY A 213 -29.97 -3.32 5.85
C GLY A 213 -30.87 -4.54 5.85
N ALA A 214 -32.14 -4.38 6.15
CA ALA A 214 -33.11 -5.48 6.32
C ALA A 214 -34.13 -5.63 5.17
N TYR A 215 -33.92 -4.93 4.05
CA TYR A 215 -34.77 -4.97 2.85
C TYR A 215 -36.27 -4.59 3.08
N ASN A 216 -36.57 -3.77 4.09
CA ASN A 216 -37.97 -3.44 4.48
C ASN A 216 -38.79 -2.91 3.30
N ALA A 217 -38.32 -1.86 2.61
CA ALA A 217 -39.03 -1.28 1.46
C ALA A 217 -39.12 -2.25 0.28
N HIS A 218 -38.09 -3.04 0.06
CA HIS A 218 -38.07 -4.07 -0.98
C HIS A 218 -39.13 -5.13 -0.73
N GLN A 219 -39.20 -5.67 0.49
CA GLN A 219 -40.17 -6.69 0.90
C GLN A 219 -41.61 -6.15 0.89
N ALA A 220 -41.80 -4.89 1.30
CA ALA A 220 -43.11 -4.25 1.24
C ALA A 220 -43.63 -4.11 -0.19
N ALA A 221 -42.77 -3.77 -1.15
CA ALA A 221 -43.13 -3.61 -2.55
C ALA A 221 -43.35 -4.96 -3.27
N PHE A 222 -42.41 -5.90 -3.11
CA PHE A 222 -42.41 -7.19 -3.81
C PHE A 222 -41.94 -8.32 -2.90
N PRO A 223 -42.83 -8.87 -2.03
CA PRO A 223 -42.46 -9.86 -1.01
C PRO A 223 -41.98 -11.21 -1.58
N ALA A 224 -42.36 -11.53 -2.82
CA ALA A 224 -41.98 -12.78 -3.49
C ALA A 224 -40.54 -12.75 -4.07
N VAL A 225 -39.91 -11.60 -4.11
CA VAL A 225 -38.55 -11.45 -4.71
C VAL A 225 -37.49 -11.83 -3.72
N ASN A 226 -36.47 -12.59 -4.17
CA ASN A 226 -35.28 -12.87 -3.38
C ASN A 226 -34.30 -11.67 -3.46
N TRP A 227 -34.53 -10.64 -2.64
CA TRP A 227 -33.78 -9.42 -2.62
C TRP A 227 -32.28 -9.60 -2.26
N PRO A 228 -31.90 -10.48 -1.31
CA PRO A 228 -30.50 -10.80 -1.08
C PRO A 228 -29.78 -11.33 -2.32
N GLN A 229 -30.43 -12.15 -3.13
CA GLN A 229 -29.87 -12.64 -4.39
C GLN A 229 -29.73 -11.53 -5.44
N ALA A 230 -30.70 -10.62 -5.53
CA ALA A 230 -30.65 -9.43 -6.38
C ALA A 230 -29.47 -8.51 -5.96
N ALA A 231 -29.31 -8.27 -4.66
CA ALA A 231 -28.18 -7.50 -4.12
C ALA A 231 -26.83 -8.15 -4.44
N GLN A 232 -26.71 -9.48 -4.34
CA GLN A 232 -25.51 -10.21 -4.74
C GLN A 232 -25.22 -10.06 -6.24
N ALA A 233 -26.25 -10.08 -7.09
CA ALA A 233 -26.12 -9.88 -8.53
C ALA A 233 -25.62 -8.45 -8.82
N TRP A 234 -26.14 -7.45 -8.12
CA TRP A 234 -25.69 -6.05 -8.21
C TRP A 234 -24.21 -5.90 -7.85
N VAL A 235 -23.79 -6.44 -6.71
CA VAL A 235 -22.38 -6.38 -6.27
C VAL A 235 -21.46 -7.12 -7.25
N ARG A 236 -21.86 -8.27 -7.78
CA ARG A 236 -21.12 -8.99 -8.82
C ARG A 236 -20.94 -8.14 -10.09
N LEU A 237 -22.00 -7.47 -10.53
CA LEU A 237 -21.94 -6.58 -11.70
C LEU A 237 -20.96 -5.42 -11.48
N LEU A 238 -20.99 -4.78 -10.30
CA LEU A 238 -20.08 -3.72 -9.92
C LEU A 238 -18.62 -4.19 -9.80
N GLY A 239 -18.41 -5.45 -9.44
CA GLY A 239 -17.10 -6.09 -9.31
C GLY A 239 -16.47 -6.54 -10.63
N THR A 240 -17.23 -6.52 -11.74
CA THR A 240 -16.73 -6.99 -13.05
C THR A 240 -15.50 -6.22 -13.50
N GLY A 241 -14.44 -6.94 -13.89
CA GLY A 241 -13.17 -6.37 -14.36
C GLY A 241 -12.24 -5.82 -13.27
N ARG A 242 -12.62 -5.85 -11.99
CA ARG A 242 -11.78 -5.36 -10.88
C ARG A 242 -10.76 -6.40 -10.42
N LYS A 243 -9.63 -5.96 -9.93
CA LYS A 243 -8.56 -6.82 -9.40
C LYS A 243 -8.89 -7.37 -8.01
N ASN A 244 -9.37 -6.50 -7.13
CA ASN A 244 -9.84 -6.91 -5.81
C ASN A 244 -11.35 -7.16 -5.91
N LYS A 245 -11.79 -8.32 -5.44
CA LYS A 245 -13.19 -8.71 -5.49
C LYS A 245 -14.04 -7.87 -4.56
N LEU A 246 -15.22 -7.48 -5.02
CA LEU A 246 -16.27 -6.93 -4.17
C LEU A 246 -17.15 -8.07 -3.64
N PHE A 247 -17.65 -7.92 -2.41
CA PHE A 247 -18.61 -8.85 -1.85
C PHE A 247 -19.70 -8.11 -1.09
N LEU A 248 -20.90 -8.69 -1.05
CA LEU A 248 -22.01 -8.17 -0.27
C LEU A 248 -21.83 -8.56 1.19
N SER A 249 -21.86 -7.60 2.09
CA SER A 249 -21.90 -7.85 3.54
C SER A 249 -23.16 -8.67 3.85
N PRO A 250 -23.02 -9.83 4.51
CA PRO A 250 -24.17 -10.73 4.74
C PRO A 250 -25.23 -10.11 5.67
N LEU A 251 -24.80 -9.31 6.61
CA LEU A 251 -25.62 -8.51 7.52
C LEU A 251 -25.01 -7.13 7.67
N SER A 252 -25.82 -6.11 7.67
CA SER A 252 -25.41 -4.72 7.84
C SER A 252 -26.51 -3.92 8.53
N THR A 253 -26.19 -2.71 8.92
CA THR A 253 -27.17 -1.71 9.36
C THR A 253 -27.53 -0.76 8.20
N GLN A 254 -27.75 0.52 8.45
CA GLN A 254 -27.80 1.50 7.36
C GLN A 254 -26.44 1.64 6.68
N VAL A 255 -25.33 1.40 7.42
CA VAL A 255 -23.96 1.42 6.91
C VAL A 255 -23.38 0.02 6.75
N ASP A 256 -22.38 -0.12 5.89
CA ASP A 256 -21.53 -1.31 5.83
C ASP A 256 -20.70 -1.42 7.11
N ASN A 257 -20.40 -2.63 7.56
CA ASN A 257 -19.59 -2.88 8.77
C ASN A 257 -18.15 -2.39 8.61
N ARG A 258 -17.64 -2.36 7.37
CA ARG A 258 -16.29 -1.87 6.99
C ARG A 258 -15.12 -2.60 7.63
N ASP A 259 -15.34 -3.79 8.18
CA ASP A 259 -14.26 -4.64 8.70
C ASP A 259 -13.23 -4.94 7.61
N SER A 260 -13.68 -5.21 6.37
CA SER A 260 -12.79 -5.44 5.24
C SER A 260 -11.95 -4.22 4.85
N TYR A 261 -12.44 -3.00 5.13
CA TYR A 261 -11.69 -1.76 4.96
C TYR A 261 -10.59 -1.67 6.02
N ALA A 262 -10.91 -1.99 7.28
CA ALA A 262 -9.93 -2.03 8.35
C ALA A 262 -8.81 -3.05 8.06
N GLU A 263 -9.16 -4.26 7.62
CA GLU A 263 -8.19 -5.28 7.17
C GLU A 263 -7.29 -4.78 6.03
N LEU A 264 -7.87 -4.07 5.05
CA LEU A 264 -7.13 -3.46 3.95
C LEU A 264 -6.14 -2.41 4.45
N PHE A 265 -6.59 -1.49 5.31
CA PHE A 265 -5.78 -0.41 5.86
C PHE A 265 -4.66 -0.95 6.76
N ASP A 266 -4.92 -1.96 7.56
CA ASP A 266 -3.89 -2.62 8.38
C ASP A 266 -2.88 -3.38 7.54
N THR A 267 -3.29 -3.94 6.40
CA THR A 267 -2.34 -4.55 5.44
C THR A 267 -1.43 -3.50 4.82
N LEU A 268 -1.97 -2.33 4.42
CA LEU A 268 -1.17 -1.21 3.92
C LEU A 268 -0.22 -0.68 4.99
N ARG A 269 -0.67 -0.53 6.24
CA ARG A 269 0.19 -0.11 7.36
C ARG A 269 1.38 -1.06 7.57
N ARG A 270 1.17 -2.38 7.50
CA ARG A 270 2.28 -3.35 7.60
C ARG A 270 3.27 -3.21 6.44
N ILE A 271 2.78 -2.95 5.22
CA ILE A 271 3.64 -2.63 4.06
C ILE A 271 4.44 -1.37 4.36
N HIS A 272 3.79 -0.32 4.83
CA HIS A 272 4.44 0.96 5.14
C HIS A 272 5.54 0.82 6.21
N VAL A 273 5.31 0.04 7.26
CA VAL A 273 6.34 -0.23 8.29
C VAL A 273 7.58 -0.92 7.70
N ILE A 274 7.40 -1.84 6.75
CA ILE A 274 8.53 -2.47 6.05
C ILE A 274 9.32 -1.44 5.24
N LEU A 275 8.61 -0.60 4.47
CA LEU A 275 9.23 0.43 3.64
C LEU A 275 9.88 1.55 4.46
N LEU A 276 9.31 1.88 5.62
CA LEU A 276 9.84 2.83 6.59
C LEU A 276 11.20 2.35 7.12
N GLY A 277 11.27 1.08 7.57
CA GLY A 277 12.53 0.48 7.98
C GLY A 277 13.58 0.47 6.88
N LEU A 278 13.17 0.16 5.64
CA LEU A 278 14.07 0.25 4.48
C LEU A 278 14.60 1.67 4.25
N SER A 279 13.73 2.70 4.34
CA SER A 279 14.13 4.10 4.17
C SER A 279 15.16 4.51 5.21
N GLN A 280 14.95 4.14 6.48
CA GLN A 280 15.85 4.42 7.58
C GLN A 280 17.18 3.70 7.45
N ASP A 281 17.21 2.43 7.04
CA ASP A 281 18.46 1.69 6.84
C ASP A 281 19.24 2.24 5.65
N MET A 282 18.59 2.58 4.53
CA MET A 282 19.24 3.22 3.38
C MET A 282 19.85 4.57 3.77
N TRP A 283 19.13 5.36 4.57
CA TRP A 283 19.65 6.62 5.12
C TRP A 283 20.93 6.40 5.96
N ARG A 284 20.93 5.37 6.83
CA ARG A 284 22.10 5.01 7.64
C ARG A 284 23.26 4.54 6.80
N TYR A 285 23.05 3.71 5.78
CA TYR A 285 24.10 3.27 4.87
C TYR A 285 24.71 4.45 4.08
N ILE A 286 23.89 5.43 3.70
CA ILE A 286 24.35 6.67 3.06
C ILE A 286 25.20 7.50 4.06
N SER A 287 24.70 7.69 5.27
CA SER A 287 25.40 8.42 6.34
C SER A 287 26.74 7.78 6.71
N ALA A 288 26.83 6.45 6.68
CA ALA A 288 28.07 5.71 6.91
C ALA A 288 29.02 5.65 5.70
N GLY A 289 28.66 6.25 4.55
CA GLY A 289 29.48 6.21 3.33
C GLY A 289 29.46 4.88 2.58
N LEU A 290 28.65 3.91 3.02
CA LEU A 290 28.55 2.58 2.40
C LEU A 290 27.65 2.57 1.16
N VAL A 291 26.79 3.56 1.02
CA VAL A 291 25.95 3.78 -0.15
C VAL A 291 26.15 5.19 -0.66
N LYS A 292 26.57 5.31 -1.91
CA LYS A 292 26.73 6.59 -2.60
C LYS A 292 25.49 6.96 -3.38
N GLN A 293 25.16 8.24 -3.42
CA GLN A 293 24.11 8.81 -4.23
C GLN A 293 24.69 9.34 -5.55
N LYS A 294 24.03 9.04 -6.66
CA LYS A 294 24.37 9.60 -7.97
C LYS A 294 23.85 11.03 -8.03
N THR A 295 24.72 11.94 -8.42
CA THR A 295 24.32 13.31 -8.77
C THR A 295 23.48 13.30 -10.05
N VAL A 296 22.37 14.01 -10.04
CA VAL A 296 21.52 14.21 -11.22
C VAL A 296 21.70 15.65 -11.68
N ALA A 297 22.03 15.85 -12.95
CA ALA A 297 22.19 17.19 -13.50
C ALA A 297 20.90 18.02 -13.28
N GLY A 298 21.07 19.24 -12.74
CA GLY A 298 19.96 20.14 -12.43
C GLY A 298 19.32 19.95 -11.05
N GLU A 299 19.69 18.94 -10.27
CA GLU A 299 19.25 18.83 -8.86
C GLU A 299 20.19 19.65 -7.95
N VAL A 300 19.62 20.57 -7.16
CA VAL A 300 20.34 21.33 -6.14
C VAL A 300 20.30 20.53 -4.84
N GLY A 301 21.46 20.00 -4.41
CA GLY A 301 21.54 19.18 -3.19
C GLY A 301 21.40 19.99 -1.90
N SER A 302 21.91 21.23 -1.88
CA SER A 302 21.84 22.16 -0.75
C SER A 302 21.97 23.58 -1.29
N SER A 303 21.19 24.52 -0.72
CA SER A 303 21.28 25.93 -1.05
C SER A 303 22.57 26.61 -0.51
N THR A 304 23.19 26.00 0.51
CA THR A 304 24.33 26.59 1.23
C THR A 304 25.63 25.78 1.06
N MET A 305 25.53 24.48 0.85
CA MET A 305 26.67 23.56 0.74
C MET A 305 26.65 22.85 -0.62
N PRO A 306 27.28 23.37 -1.67
CA PRO A 306 27.17 22.84 -3.04
C PRO A 306 27.60 21.38 -3.21
N GLN A 307 28.55 20.92 -2.39
CA GLN A 307 29.09 19.56 -2.42
C GLN A 307 28.15 18.52 -1.81
N LYS A 308 27.10 18.94 -1.10
CA LYS A 308 26.23 18.04 -0.30
C LYS A 308 25.09 17.47 -1.13
N VAL A 309 25.01 16.15 -1.21
CA VAL A 309 23.87 15.43 -1.81
C VAL A 309 23.07 14.77 -0.70
N ASN A 310 21.87 15.28 -0.44
CA ASN A 310 21.01 14.78 0.64
C ASN A 310 20.18 13.55 0.20
N PRO A 311 19.90 12.58 1.08
CA PRO A 311 19.07 11.42 0.80
C PRO A 311 17.56 11.75 0.84
N ILE A 312 17.16 12.86 0.22
CA ILE A 312 15.81 13.45 0.32
C ILE A 312 14.71 12.51 -0.15
N ASP A 313 15.00 11.60 -1.07
CA ASP A 313 14.00 10.64 -1.56
C ASP A 313 13.61 9.63 -0.46
N PHE A 314 14.55 9.20 0.40
CA PHE A 314 14.28 8.33 1.54
C PHE A 314 13.60 9.07 2.69
N GLU A 315 14.02 10.31 2.97
CA GLU A 315 13.39 11.19 3.99
C GLU A 315 11.95 11.53 3.60
N ASN A 316 11.71 11.86 2.33
CA ASN A 316 10.35 12.10 1.80
C ASN A 316 9.48 10.84 1.90
N ALA A 317 10.04 9.67 1.58
CA ALA A 317 9.32 8.40 1.75
C ALA A 317 8.95 8.16 3.21
N GLU A 318 9.89 8.34 4.14
CA GLU A 318 9.68 8.17 5.59
C GLU A 318 8.54 9.07 6.10
N GLY A 319 8.60 10.37 5.81
CA GLY A 319 7.59 11.33 6.25
C GLY A 319 6.19 11.01 5.71
N ASN A 320 6.10 10.68 4.41
CA ASN A 320 4.81 10.33 3.79
C ASN A 320 4.24 8.99 4.30
N LEU A 321 5.08 7.98 4.56
CA LEU A 321 4.65 6.71 5.18
C LEU A 321 4.12 6.93 6.59
N GLY A 322 4.73 7.82 7.36
CA GLY A 322 4.28 8.20 8.70
C GLY A 322 2.88 8.82 8.67
N LEU A 323 2.66 9.82 7.79
CA LEU A 323 1.36 10.46 7.61
C LEU A 323 0.29 9.46 7.14
N ALA A 324 0.60 8.64 6.15
CA ALA A 324 -0.30 7.60 5.67
C ALA A 324 -0.69 6.63 6.80
N ASN A 325 0.26 6.18 7.62
CA ASN A 325 0.02 5.25 8.71
C ASN A 325 -0.82 5.85 9.84
N ALA A 326 -0.66 7.13 10.14
CA ALA A 326 -1.49 7.82 11.13
C ALA A 326 -2.96 7.83 10.70
N LEU A 327 -3.22 8.20 9.43
CA LEU A 327 -4.57 8.21 8.87
C LEU A 327 -5.16 6.81 8.75
N LEU A 328 -4.43 5.86 8.17
CA LEU A 328 -4.91 4.48 8.00
C LEU A 328 -5.17 3.79 9.34
N GLY A 329 -4.36 4.06 10.37
CA GLY A 329 -4.58 3.55 11.71
C GLY A 329 -5.85 4.10 12.36
N PHE A 330 -6.11 5.39 12.18
CA PHE A 330 -7.35 6.00 12.62
C PHE A 330 -8.56 5.42 11.85
N PHE A 331 -8.46 5.26 10.53
CA PHE A 331 -9.54 4.70 9.72
C PHE A 331 -9.87 3.26 10.08
N SER A 332 -8.86 2.43 10.31
CA SER A 332 -9.01 1.03 10.74
C SER A 332 -9.78 0.90 12.05
N GLN A 333 -9.55 1.83 12.98
CA GLN A 333 -10.23 1.84 14.28
C GLN A 333 -11.62 2.51 14.23
N LYS A 334 -11.75 3.60 13.45
CA LYS A 334 -12.97 4.42 13.46
C LYS A 334 -14.08 3.90 12.58
N LEU A 335 -13.75 3.40 11.38
CA LEU A 335 -14.78 3.10 10.38
C LEU A 335 -15.69 1.90 10.73
N PRO A 336 -15.23 0.86 11.44
CA PRO A 336 -16.12 -0.20 11.92
C PRO A 336 -17.08 0.25 13.03
N LEU A 337 -16.89 1.43 13.61
CA LEU A 337 -17.71 1.93 14.72
C LEU A 337 -18.78 2.90 14.21
N SER A 338 -20.04 2.56 14.49
CA SER A 338 -21.20 3.45 14.29
C SER A 338 -22.13 3.36 15.51
N ARG A 339 -22.83 4.45 15.80
CA ARG A 339 -23.84 4.48 16.87
C ARG A 339 -25.16 3.92 16.33
N LEU A 340 -25.69 2.91 17.03
CA LEU A 340 -26.92 2.23 16.62
C LEU A 340 -26.83 1.80 15.14
N GLN A 341 -27.82 2.11 14.34
CA GLN A 341 -27.87 1.75 12.93
C GLN A 341 -27.08 2.72 12.04
N ARG A 342 -26.84 3.93 12.48
CA ARG A 342 -25.99 4.93 11.81
C ARG A 342 -25.77 6.17 12.66
N ASP A 343 -24.56 6.73 12.59
CA ASP A 343 -24.26 8.15 12.81
C ASP A 343 -23.48 8.72 11.60
N LEU A 344 -23.26 10.04 11.55
CA LEU A 344 -22.64 10.69 10.38
C LEU A 344 -21.11 10.88 10.53
N SER A 345 -20.51 10.48 11.66
CA SER A 345 -19.08 10.71 11.93
C SER A 345 -18.14 9.97 10.96
N ASP A 346 -18.62 8.91 10.33
CA ASP A 346 -17.90 8.14 9.32
C ASP A 346 -17.74 8.88 7.99
N SER A 347 -18.70 9.71 7.60
CA SER A 347 -18.71 10.41 6.31
C SER A 347 -17.49 11.31 6.13
N THR A 348 -17.12 12.09 7.17
CA THR A 348 -15.92 12.92 7.16
C THR A 348 -14.65 12.08 7.03
N VAL A 349 -14.59 10.96 7.71
CA VAL A 349 -13.43 10.05 7.71
C VAL A 349 -13.23 9.40 6.34
N LEU A 350 -14.31 8.85 5.75
CA LEU A 350 -14.30 8.22 4.44
C LEU A 350 -13.78 9.15 3.33
N ARG A 351 -14.13 10.42 3.37
CA ARG A 351 -13.67 11.43 2.39
C ARG A 351 -12.16 11.65 2.42
N ASN A 352 -11.47 11.28 3.51
CA ASN A 352 -10.02 11.38 3.67
C ASN A 352 -9.26 10.12 3.27
N ILE A 353 -9.92 9.03 2.87
CA ILE A 353 -9.24 7.82 2.38
C ILE A 353 -8.27 8.12 1.25
N PRO A 354 -8.63 8.89 0.19
CA PRO A 354 -7.71 9.22 -0.90
C PRO A 354 -6.46 9.97 -0.43
N VAL A 355 -6.55 10.75 0.65
CA VAL A 355 -5.40 11.47 1.24
C VAL A 355 -4.37 10.49 1.78
N ALA A 356 -4.80 9.50 2.57
CA ALA A 356 -3.91 8.47 3.10
C ALA A 356 -3.25 7.64 1.99
N LEU A 357 -4.03 7.24 0.97
CA LEU A 357 -3.53 6.51 -0.19
C LEU A 357 -2.56 7.36 -1.03
N GLY A 358 -2.82 8.68 -1.11
CA GLY A 358 -1.95 9.65 -1.79
C GLY A 358 -0.57 9.75 -1.15
N HIS A 359 -0.49 9.89 0.17
CA HIS A 359 0.77 9.85 0.90
C HIS A 359 1.50 8.51 0.70
N GLY A 360 0.79 7.38 0.72
CA GLY A 360 1.37 6.07 0.40
C GLY A 360 2.00 6.02 -1.00
N LEU A 361 1.27 6.46 -2.03
CA LEU A 361 1.77 6.48 -3.41
C LEU A 361 2.99 7.40 -3.60
N LEU A 362 2.99 8.56 -2.96
CA LEU A 362 4.15 9.47 -2.95
C LEU A 362 5.38 8.77 -2.36
N ALA A 363 5.22 8.12 -1.23
CA ALA A 363 6.30 7.40 -0.57
C ALA A 363 6.87 6.28 -1.45
N TYR A 364 6.02 5.48 -2.10
CA TYR A 364 6.48 4.40 -2.99
C TYR A 364 7.26 4.96 -4.18
N THR A 365 6.81 6.08 -4.73
CA THR A 365 7.47 6.75 -5.85
C THR A 365 8.82 7.33 -5.44
N SER A 366 8.88 8.02 -4.29
CA SER A 366 10.12 8.57 -3.74
C SER A 366 11.12 7.47 -3.40
N LEU A 367 10.68 6.40 -2.73
CA LEU A 367 11.55 5.27 -2.39
C LEU A 367 12.13 4.60 -3.64
N LEU A 368 11.32 4.38 -4.67
CA LEU A 368 11.79 3.83 -5.94
C LEU A 368 12.86 4.73 -6.58
N LYS A 369 12.60 6.05 -6.61
CA LYS A 369 13.55 7.05 -7.12
C LYS A 369 14.86 7.03 -6.31
N GLY A 370 14.78 7.01 -4.98
CA GLY A 370 15.94 6.93 -4.09
C GLY A 370 16.76 5.67 -4.34
N LEU A 371 16.11 4.51 -4.41
CA LEU A 371 16.79 3.27 -4.76
C LEU A 371 17.53 3.37 -6.11
N GLN A 372 16.90 3.91 -7.14
CA GLN A 372 17.49 4.02 -8.49
C GLN A 372 18.70 4.96 -8.55
N LYS A 373 18.75 5.97 -7.68
CA LYS A 373 19.86 6.95 -7.58
C LYS A 373 21.02 6.47 -6.72
N THR A 374 20.91 5.35 -6.01
CA THR A 374 21.92 4.89 -5.07
C THR A 374 22.77 3.76 -5.65
N GLN A 375 24.01 3.67 -5.16
CA GLN A 375 24.95 2.60 -5.48
C GLN A 375 25.70 2.18 -4.21
N PHE A 376 25.79 0.90 -3.95
CA PHE A 376 26.60 0.35 -2.85
C PHE A 376 28.09 0.50 -3.17
N ASP A 377 28.86 0.98 -2.21
CA ASP A 377 30.30 1.09 -2.28
C ASP A 377 30.95 -0.15 -1.64
N ALA A 378 31.17 -1.17 -2.47
CA ALA A 378 31.76 -2.42 -2.02
C ALA A 378 33.21 -2.25 -1.48
N ALA A 379 33.97 -1.25 -1.98
CA ALA A 379 35.31 -0.99 -1.51
C ALA A 379 35.31 -0.40 -0.09
N ALA A 380 34.45 0.63 0.15
CA ALA A 380 34.32 1.22 1.47
C ALA A 380 33.79 0.20 2.50
N ALA A 381 32.78 -0.61 2.13
CA ALA A 381 32.22 -1.63 3.01
C ALA A 381 33.25 -2.74 3.34
N ARG A 382 34.04 -3.15 2.36
CA ARG A 382 35.14 -4.12 2.58
C ARG A 382 36.23 -3.52 3.48
N GLN A 383 36.59 -2.27 3.30
CA GLN A 383 37.56 -1.59 4.14
C GLN A 383 37.09 -1.47 5.59
N GLU A 384 35.82 -1.05 5.81
CA GLU A 384 35.22 -1.04 7.14
C GLU A 384 35.28 -2.43 7.78
N LEU A 385 34.87 -3.49 7.05
CA LEU A 385 34.89 -4.85 7.57
C LEU A 385 36.32 -5.28 8.00
N LEU A 386 37.34 -4.97 7.21
CA LEU A 386 38.72 -5.33 7.53
C LEU A 386 39.29 -4.60 8.76
N CYS A 387 38.67 -3.49 9.18
CA CYS A 387 39.03 -2.83 10.43
C CYS A 387 38.45 -3.53 11.68
N HIS A 388 37.66 -4.63 11.51
CA HIS A 388 36.99 -5.34 12.56
C HIS A 388 37.27 -6.86 12.59
N PRO A 389 38.56 -7.29 12.73
CA PRO A 389 38.92 -8.71 12.76
C PRO A 389 38.22 -9.47 13.89
N GLU A 390 37.87 -8.80 14.99
CA GLU A 390 37.12 -9.35 16.12
C GLU A 390 35.73 -9.90 15.70
N ALA A 391 35.19 -9.53 14.54
CA ALA A 391 33.96 -10.11 14.00
C ALA A 391 34.05 -11.62 13.71
N LEU A 392 35.27 -12.18 13.66
CA LEU A 392 35.50 -13.63 13.63
C LEU A 392 35.38 -14.33 15.01
N ALA A 393 35.29 -13.60 16.10
CA ALA A 393 35.24 -14.20 17.46
C ALA A 393 34.12 -15.25 17.61
N GLU A 394 32.96 -15.03 16.98
CA GLU A 394 31.87 -16.03 16.98
C GLU A 394 32.29 -17.31 16.25
N ALA A 395 32.95 -17.21 15.11
CA ALA A 395 33.44 -18.37 14.37
C ALA A 395 34.49 -19.13 15.19
N TYR A 396 35.46 -18.39 15.78
CA TYR A 396 36.51 -18.99 16.60
C TYR A 396 35.93 -19.78 17.77
N GLN A 397 35.07 -19.18 18.60
CA GLN A 397 34.49 -19.90 19.75
C GLN A 397 33.65 -21.10 19.33
N THR A 398 32.99 -21.03 18.16
CA THR A 398 32.18 -22.14 17.65
C THR A 398 33.05 -23.30 17.14
N VAL A 399 34.14 -23.00 16.41
CA VAL A 399 35.09 -24.02 15.94
C VAL A 399 35.81 -24.67 17.13
N LEU A 400 36.23 -23.91 18.13
CA LEU A 400 36.86 -24.42 19.35
C LEU A 400 35.92 -25.33 20.14
N ARG A 401 34.64 -24.97 20.28
CA ARG A 401 33.62 -25.85 20.91
C ARG A 401 33.46 -27.15 20.14
N ALA A 402 33.38 -27.09 18.82
CA ALA A 402 33.26 -28.28 17.97
C ALA A 402 34.50 -29.19 18.04
N ALA A 403 35.68 -28.64 18.38
CA ALA A 403 36.92 -29.38 18.64
C ALA A 403 37.05 -29.86 20.10
N GLY A 404 36.04 -29.67 20.96
CA GLY A 404 36.04 -30.13 22.34
C GLY A 404 36.90 -29.25 23.29
N VAL A 405 37.29 -28.06 22.88
CA VAL A 405 38.13 -27.18 23.73
C VAL A 405 37.29 -26.63 24.93
N PRO A 406 37.70 -26.89 26.15
CA PRO A 406 36.98 -26.40 27.33
C PRO A 406 37.07 -24.88 27.44
N ASN A 407 35.99 -24.26 27.94
CA ASN A 407 35.90 -22.82 28.15
C ASN A 407 36.19 -22.00 26.90
N ALA A 408 35.84 -22.49 25.71
CA ALA A 408 36.13 -21.84 24.43
C ALA A 408 35.61 -20.41 24.35
N TYR A 409 34.38 -20.16 24.83
CA TYR A 409 33.81 -18.81 24.86
C TYR A 409 34.63 -17.87 25.76
N GLU A 410 34.98 -18.31 26.97
CA GLU A 410 35.72 -17.47 27.93
C GLU A 410 37.13 -17.14 27.42
N LYS A 411 37.77 -18.08 26.75
CA LYS A 411 39.09 -17.87 26.16
C LYS A 411 39.02 -16.80 25.03
N VAL A 412 38.07 -16.91 24.12
CA VAL A 412 37.88 -15.92 23.04
C VAL A 412 37.44 -14.57 23.62
N LYS A 413 36.56 -14.53 24.59
CA LYS A 413 36.10 -13.33 25.28
C LYS A 413 37.25 -12.61 25.98
N ALA A 414 38.11 -13.32 26.73
CA ALA A 414 39.26 -12.73 27.37
C ALA A 414 40.26 -12.12 26.36
N PHE A 415 40.34 -12.73 25.17
CA PHE A 415 41.21 -12.25 24.12
C PHE A 415 40.66 -11.01 23.40
N THR A 416 39.35 -10.94 23.12
CA THR A 416 38.75 -9.90 22.27
C THR A 416 38.13 -8.73 23.02
N ARG A 417 37.75 -8.91 24.33
CA ARG A 417 36.98 -7.90 25.04
C ARG A 417 37.85 -6.69 25.43
N ALA A 418 37.30 -5.49 25.16
CA ALA A 418 37.89 -4.19 25.53
C ALA A 418 39.27 -3.88 24.95
N ARG A 419 39.68 -4.51 23.83
CA ARG A 419 40.91 -4.17 23.09
C ARG A 419 40.68 -4.17 21.58
N ALA A 420 41.45 -3.38 20.89
CA ALA A 420 41.57 -3.50 19.44
C ALA A 420 42.33 -4.81 19.11
N VAL A 421 41.76 -5.59 18.19
CA VAL A 421 42.34 -6.87 17.74
C VAL A 421 42.78 -6.71 16.31
N SER A 422 44.03 -7.06 15.98
CA SER A 422 44.53 -7.15 14.62
C SER A 422 44.45 -8.57 14.08
N ALA A 423 44.61 -8.75 12.77
CA ALA A 423 44.69 -10.07 12.16
C ALA A 423 45.90 -10.87 12.71
N ALA A 424 47.01 -10.23 12.98
CA ALA A 424 48.21 -10.85 13.57
C ALA A 424 47.94 -11.31 15.02
N ASP A 425 47.19 -10.52 15.79
CA ASP A 425 46.78 -10.95 17.15
C ASP A 425 45.91 -12.20 17.12
N LEU A 426 44.99 -12.32 16.15
CA LEU A 426 44.16 -13.52 15.99
C LEU A 426 45.00 -14.75 15.64
N GLU A 427 45.99 -14.61 14.78
CA GLU A 427 46.92 -15.67 14.41
C GLU A 427 47.74 -16.14 15.65
N GLN A 428 48.32 -15.20 16.40
CA GLN A 428 49.07 -15.49 17.65
C GLN A 428 48.15 -16.18 18.69
N PHE A 429 46.90 -15.72 18.81
CA PHE A 429 45.94 -16.36 19.70
C PHE A 429 45.69 -17.81 19.32
N VAL A 430 45.52 -18.15 18.03
CA VAL A 430 45.33 -19.54 17.59
C VAL A 430 46.55 -20.41 17.99
N TYR A 431 47.78 -19.94 17.77
CA TYR A 431 48.97 -20.70 18.14
C TYR A 431 49.11 -20.87 19.66
N SER A 432 48.67 -19.89 20.46
CA SER A 432 48.73 -19.96 21.92
C SER A 432 47.79 -21.04 22.55
N LEU A 433 46.83 -21.51 21.75
CA LEU A 433 45.86 -22.52 22.22
C LEU A 433 46.38 -23.96 22.13
N HIS A 434 47.55 -24.20 21.51
CA HIS A 434 48.20 -25.51 21.35
C HIS A 434 47.24 -26.62 20.86
N LEU A 435 46.48 -26.31 19.80
CA LEU A 435 45.47 -27.21 19.23
C LEU A 435 46.08 -28.27 18.29
N ASP A 436 45.30 -29.29 17.92
CA ASP A 436 45.67 -30.18 16.84
C ASP A 436 45.82 -29.42 15.51
N GLU A 437 46.64 -30.00 14.59
CA GLU A 437 46.97 -29.36 13.31
C GLU A 437 45.71 -29.08 12.45
N LYS A 438 44.72 -29.94 12.47
CA LYS A 438 43.49 -29.77 11.68
C LYS A 438 42.66 -28.60 12.18
N THR A 439 42.52 -28.47 13.49
CA THR A 439 41.78 -27.37 14.12
C THR A 439 42.53 -26.04 13.94
N THR A 440 43.85 -26.04 14.11
CA THR A 440 44.69 -24.88 13.89
C THR A 440 44.57 -24.38 12.44
N LYS A 441 44.76 -25.25 11.44
CA LYS A 441 44.56 -24.90 10.03
C LYS A 441 43.18 -24.36 9.71
N LYS A 442 42.12 -24.93 10.33
CA LYS A 442 40.76 -24.48 10.13
C LYS A 442 40.52 -23.07 10.66
N LEU A 443 41.05 -22.73 11.84
CA LEU A 443 40.97 -21.40 12.41
C LEU A 443 41.71 -20.35 11.60
N LEU A 444 42.95 -20.65 11.22
CA LEU A 444 43.80 -19.77 10.41
C LEU A 444 43.26 -19.55 8.97
N ALA A 445 42.49 -20.48 8.45
CA ALA A 445 41.85 -20.38 7.15
C ALA A 445 40.54 -19.55 7.16
N LEU A 446 40.07 -19.08 8.32
CA LEU A 446 38.90 -18.25 8.41
C LEU A 446 39.16 -16.87 7.79
N ASP A 447 38.49 -16.60 6.67
CA ASP A 447 38.54 -15.32 6.00
C ASP A 447 37.32 -14.48 6.40
N LEU A 448 37.58 -13.28 6.87
CA LEU A 448 36.55 -12.34 7.33
C LEU A 448 35.55 -11.98 6.24
N CYS A 449 36.00 -11.84 4.99
CA CYS A 449 35.14 -11.53 3.86
C CYS A 449 34.35 -12.77 3.36
N ALA A 450 34.85 -13.98 3.65
CA ALA A 450 34.19 -15.23 3.32
C ALA A 450 33.22 -15.72 4.42
N TYR A 451 33.35 -15.17 5.64
CA TYR A 451 32.50 -15.55 6.79
C TYR A 451 31.10 -14.92 6.72
N VAL A 452 30.41 -15.12 5.62
CA VAL A 452 29.07 -14.61 5.35
C VAL A 452 27.96 -15.70 5.39
N GLY A 453 28.33 -16.91 5.75
CA GLY A 453 27.40 -18.05 5.82
C GLY A 453 26.64 -18.25 4.51
N LEU A 454 25.31 -18.31 4.58
CA LEU A 454 24.43 -18.49 3.42
C LEU A 454 23.98 -17.17 2.75
N SER A 455 24.49 -16.01 3.18
CA SER A 455 24.00 -14.69 2.75
C SER A 455 23.91 -14.55 1.24
N ALA A 456 24.94 -14.96 0.49
CA ALA A 456 24.95 -14.85 -0.98
C ALA A 456 23.86 -15.72 -1.64
N ARG A 457 23.63 -16.93 -1.13
CA ARG A 457 22.58 -17.83 -1.62
C ARG A 457 21.18 -17.29 -1.33
N GLN A 458 20.98 -16.77 -0.12
CA GLN A 458 19.72 -16.15 0.32
C GLN A 458 19.39 -14.89 -0.51
N ALA A 459 20.39 -14.04 -0.79
CA ALA A 459 20.22 -12.89 -1.66
C ALA A 459 19.79 -13.27 -3.09
N GLY A 460 20.27 -14.41 -3.59
CA GLY A 460 19.88 -14.99 -4.88
C GLY A 460 18.52 -15.67 -4.91
N GLY A 461 17.85 -15.81 -3.75
CA GLY A 461 16.57 -16.52 -3.64
C GLY A 461 16.68 -18.04 -3.70
N LYS A 462 17.86 -18.59 -3.42
CA LYS A 462 18.15 -20.03 -3.36
C LYS A 462 18.39 -20.43 -1.89
N VAL A 463 17.34 -20.72 -1.17
CA VAL A 463 17.42 -21.24 0.21
C VAL A 463 16.99 -22.68 0.19
#